data_fe1c6b0a3cc57cc23c9de14d4dbd2429
#
_entry.id   fe1c6b0a3cc57cc23c9de14d4dbd2429
#
_cell.length_a   1.000
_cell.length_b   1.000
_cell.length_c   1.000
_cell.angle_alpha   90.00
_cell.angle_beta   90.00
_cell.angle_gamma   90.00
#
_symmetry.space_group_name_H-M   'P 1'
#
loop_
_entity.id
_entity.type
_entity.pdbx_description
1 polymer ?
#
loop_
_entity_poly.entity_id
_entity_poly.type
_entity_poly.pdbx_seq_one_letter_code
_entity_poly.pdbx_strand_id
1 'polypeptide(L)'
;MMAQLSDPREKLSITATVDGTPNSDYRWETEDGQLLENGRLKQGVNARLRANVKLIGSKRFSLALNTFYNFSTRSMKADALGPQLQLSIPDAHHHFGAGFTGTYNTQWLGKPFTLMAIVSGNFSQHGYESPSAMAGAMFTIIRSRTTYLALGGICLLGTSVRWPLYPFLIYNHRFDDRWSVSILEVNNYLYYQATPALRCALGMELVTDKIYLRPDRDDLPRKVEISELSERFGLFADLQAAKSLSLNFGLGITVPFYSRLRESGYNKTYMRMYDHVKPFLKLQLKYSILSARPSSR
;
A
#
# COMPACT_ATOMS: atom_id res chain seq x y z
N MET A 1 1.37 -5.35 -1.35
CA MET A 1 2.17 -4.17 -1.00
C MET A 1 3.64 -4.53 -1.14
N MET A 2 4.20 -4.39 -2.34
CA MET A 2 5.64 -4.58 -2.51
C MET A 2 6.35 -3.40 -1.89
N ALA A 3 7.32 -3.67 -1.01
CA ALA A 3 8.29 -2.67 -0.63
C ALA A 3 8.93 -2.15 -1.92
N GLN A 4 8.91 -0.83 -2.15
CA GLN A 4 9.86 -0.23 -3.10
C GLN A 4 11.19 -0.91 -2.83
N LEU A 5 11.83 -1.46 -3.86
CA LEU A 5 13.15 -2.08 -3.71
C LEU A 5 14.05 -1.01 -3.07
N SER A 6 14.20 -1.12 -1.75
CA SER A 6 14.96 -0.14 -0.97
C SER A 6 16.40 -0.17 -1.46
N ASP A 7 17.06 0.99 -1.49
CA ASP A 7 18.49 1.04 -1.79
C ASP A 7 19.19 -0.01 -0.92
N PRO A 8 19.95 -0.95 -1.50
CA PRO A 8 20.61 -2.02 -0.74
C PRO A 8 21.53 -1.50 0.38
N ARG A 9 21.87 -0.21 0.35
CA ARG A 9 22.63 0.49 1.40
C ARG A 9 21.74 1.04 2.51
N GLU A 10 20.43 1.08 2.34
CA GLU A 10 19.50 1.62 3.33
C GLU A 10 19.48 0.73 4.57
N LYS A 11 19.92 1.26 5.71
CA LYS A 11 19.90 0.58 7.02
C LYS A 11 18.61 0.82 7.76
N LEU A 12 18.10 2.04 7.65
CA LEU A 12 16.85 2.47 8.25
C LEU A 12 16.15 3.38 7.27
N SER A 13 14.86 3.18 7.08
CA SER A 13 13.99 4.20 6.48
C SER A 13 12.75 4.42 7.34
N ILE A 14 12.37 5.68 7.47
CA ILE A 14 11.13 6.11 8.10
C ILE A 14 10.38 6.93 7.07
N THR A 15 9.13 6.57 6.86
CA THR A 15 8.25 7.27 5.92
C THR A 15 6.98 7.69 6.65
N ALA A 16 6.72 8.98 6.70
CA ALA A 16 5.47 9.55 7.17
C ALA A 16 4.68 10.05 5.97
N THR A 17 3.42 9.67 5.87
CA THR A 17 2.52 10.10 4.79
C THR A 17 1.24 10.63 5.41
N VAL A 18 0.78 11.77 4.94
CA VAL A 18 -0.54 12.32 5.26
C VAL A 18 -1.27 12.51 3.95
N ASP A 19 -2.49 12.05 3.89
CA ASP A 19 -3.38 12.30 2.76
C ASP A 19 -4.78 12.67 3.26
N GLY A 20 -5.42 13.59 2.53
CA GLY A 20 -6.75 14.07 2.80
C GLY A 20 -7.70 13.70 1.67
N THR A 21 -8.93 13.37 2.04
CA THR A 21 -10.04 13.15 1.10
C THR A 21 -11.21 14.06 1.46
N PRO A 22 -11.83 14.71 0.49
CA PRO A 22 -13.01 15.53 0.76
C PRO A 22 -14.23 14.66 1.07
N ASN A 23 -15.36 15.32 1.32
CA ASN A 23 -16.66 14.67 1.44
C ASN A 23 -16.99 13.91 0.15
N SER A 24 -17.63 12.75 0.30
CA SER A 24 -18.17 11.96 -0.80
C SER A 24 -19.47 11.27 -0.38
N ASP A 25 -20.31 10.92 -1.32
CA ASP A 25 -21.48 10.11 -1.04
C ASP A 25 -21.09 8.63 -1.04
N TYR A 26 -21.79 7.82 -0.26
CA TYR A 26 -21.58 6.37 -0.21
C TYR A 26 -22.91 5.64 -0.22
N ARG A 27 -22.83 4.35 -0.56
CA ARG A 27 -23.96 3.44 -0.51
C ARG A 27 -23.48 2.04 -0.10
N TRP A 28 -24.18 1.44 0.88
CA TRP A 28 -23.99 0.05 1.27
C TRP A 28 -25.05 -0.83 0.62
N GLU A 29 -24.61 -1.97 0.09
CA GLU A 29 -25.47 -2.97 -0.53
C GLU A 29 -25.12 -4.38 -0.05
N THR A 30 -26.09 -5.28 -0.06
CA THR A 30 -25.85 -6.73 0.05
C THR A 30 -25.07 -7.23 -1.16
N GLU A 31 -24.59 -8.48 -1.15
CA GLU A 31 -23.98 -9.10 -2.34
C GLU A 31 -24.96 -9.19 -3.52
N ASP A 32 -26.25 -9.32 -3.25
CA ASP A 32 -27.33 -9.39 -4.27
C ASP A 32 -27.80 -8.01 -4.75
N GLY A 33 -27.18 -6.93 -4.29
CA GLY A 33 -27.48 -5.57 -4.75
C GLY A 33 -28.63 -4.88 -4.05
N GLN A 34 -29.15 -5.42 -2.95
CA GLN A 34 -30.16 -4.74 -2.14
C GLN A 34 -29.53 -3.58 -1.37
N LEU A 35 -30.09 -2.38 -1.48
CA LEU A 35 -29.66 -1.20 -0.74
C LEU A 35 -29.88 -1.40 0.76
N LEU A 36 -28.81 -1.23 1.55
CA LEU A 36 -28.82 -1.31 3.01
C LEU A 36 -28.75 0.07 3.68
N GLU A 37 -27.97 0.97 3.08
CA GLU A 37 -27.79 2.33 3.59
C GLU A 37 -27.18 3.21 2.49
N ASN A 38 -27.55 4.46 2.45
CA ASN A 38 -26.87 5.52 1.72
C ASN A 38 -26.63 6.72 2.64
N GLY A 39 -25.68 7.55 2.27
CA GLY A 39 -25.34 8.71 3.07
C GLY A 39 -24.08 9.41 2.57
N ARG A 40 -23.48 10.18 3.46
CA ARG A 40 -22.30 10.98 3.16
C ARG A 40 -21.12 10.64 4.06
N LEU A 41 -19.99 10.38 3.43
CA LEU A 41 -18.68 10.37 4.08
C LEU A 41 -18.24 11.82 4.28
N LYS A 42 -17.91 12.19 5.51
CA LYS A 42 -17.31 13.49 5.78
C LYS A 42 -15.83 13.48 5.39
N GLN A 43 -15.26 14.68 5.29
CA GLN A 43 -13.84 14.86 5.05
C GLN A 43 -13.00 13.97 6.00
N GLY A 44 -12.08 13.23 5.44
CA GLY A 44 -11.19 12.33 6.17
C GLY A 44 -9.72 12.70 6.00
N VAL A 45 -8.94 12.31 7.00
CA VAL A 45 -7.48 12.41 6.97
C VAL A 45 -6.91 11.03 7.26
N ASN A 46 -5.94 10.60 6.45
CA ASN A 46 -5.17 9.40 6.69
C ASN A 46 -3.72 9.79 6.98
N ALA A 47 -3.20 9.34 8.10
CA ALA A 47 -1.79 9.50 8.45
C ALA A 47 -1.15 8.11 8.57
N ARG A 48 -0.03 7.89 7.87
CA ARG A 48 0.67 6.61 7.85
C ARG A 48 2.12 6.81 8.20
N LEU A 49 2.60 6.05 9.18
CA LEU A 49 4.00 5.98 9.55
C LEU A 49 4.51 4.58 9.25
N ARG A 50 5.64 4.48 8.56
CA ARG A 50 6.30 3.21 8.29
C ARG A 50 7.76 3.31 8.66
N ALA A 51 8.28 2.27 9.28
CA ALA A 51 9.70 2.13 9.50
C ALA A 51 10.18 0.77 8.97
N ASN A 52 11.33 0.79 8.33
CA ASN A 52 12.01 -0.40 7.84
C ASN A 52 13.43 -0.37 8.39
N VAL A 53 13.82 -1.41 9.12
CA VAL A 53 15.14 -1.57 9.73
C VAL A 53 15.79 -2.81 9.18
N LYS A 54 16.90 -2.66 8.46
CA LYS A 54 17.69 -3.77 7.96
C LYS A 54 18.47 -4.39 9.10
N LEU A 55 18.13 -5.63 9.47
CA LEU A 55 18.78 -6.38 10.54
C LEU A 55 20.03 -7.12 10.04
N ILE A 56 19.88 -7.79 8.90
CA ILE A 56 20.95 -8.57 8.28
C ILE A 56 21.03 -8.17 6.80
N GLY A 57 22.23 -8.04 6.28
CA GLY A 57 22.44 -7.74 4.87
C GLY A 57 23.74 -8.29 4.34
N SER A 58 23.64 -9.20 3.39
CA SER A 58 24.73 -9.71 2.59
C SER A 58 24.41 -9.57 1.10
N LYS A 59 25.33 -9.98 0.22
CA LYS A 59 25.08 -10.01 -1.23
C LYS A 59 23.95 -10.96 -1.61
N ARG A 60 23.77 -12.06 -0.86
CA ARG A 60 22.79 -13.10 -1.17
C ARG A 60 21.53 -13.01 -0.31
N PHE A 61 21.64 -12.60 0.94
CA PHE A 61 20.54 -12.63 1.89
C PHE A 61 20.37 -11.28 2.58
N SER A 62 19.12 -10.86 2.76
CA SER A 62 18.78 -9.74 3.62
C SER A 62 17.56 -10.07 4.47
N LEU A 63 17.56 -9.55 5.70
CA LEU A 63 16.44 -9.60 6.63
C LEU A 63 16.16 -8.19 7.13
N ALA A 64 14.92 -7.76 7.09
CA ALA A 64 14.48 -6.47 7.59
C ALA A 64 13.26 -6.62 8.50
N LEU A 65 13.20 -5.80 9.53
CA LEU A 65 12.03 -5.56 10.35
C LEU A 65 11.24 -4.40 9.73
N ASN A 66 9.96 -4.62 9.49
CA ASN A 66 9.04 -3.61 9.01
C ASN A 66 7.99 -3.35 10.07
N THR A 67 7.72 -2.09 10.35
CA THR A 67 6.61 -1.67 11.19
C THR A 67 5.80 -0.62 10.49
N PHE A 68 4.50 -0.60 10.75
CA PHE A 68 3.63 0.45 10.25
C PHE A 68 2.58 0.83 11.28
N TYR A 69 2.16 2.07 11.21
CA TYR A 69 1.02 2.61 11.92
C TYR A 69 0.21 3.46 10.95
N ASN A 70 -1.08 3.16 10.85
CA ASN A 70 -2.04 3.91 10.06
C ASN A 70 -3.10 4.47 11.01
N PHE A 71 -3.31 5.76 10.92
CA PHE A 71 -4.41 6.47 11.53
C PHE A 71 -5.32 6.99 10.44
N SER A 72 -6.62 6.77 10.54
CA SER A 72 -7.58 7.33 9.62
C SER A 72 -8.79 7.88 10.38
N THR A 73 -9.25 9.05 9.93
CA THR A 73 -10.55 9.58 10.36
C THR A 73 -11.57 9.32 9.26
N ARG A 74 -12.72 8.80 9.65
CA ARG A 74 -13.85 8.58 8.76
C ARG A 74 -15.13 8.73 9.55
N SER A 75 -15.90 9.76 9.26
CA SER A 75 -17.22 9.93 9.82
C SER A 75 -18.25 9.69 8.72
N MET A 76 -19.18 8.77 8.99
CA MET A 76 -20.28 8.42 8.09
C MET A 76 -21.58 9.00 8.65
N LYS A 77 -22.35 9.63 7.79
CA LYS A 77 -23.68 10.14 8.14
C LYS A 77 -24.70 9.53 7.19
N ALA A 78 -25.52 8.61 7.70
CA ALA A 78 -26.62 8.02 6.95
C ALA A 78 -27.70 9.05 6.65
N ASP A 79 -28.40 8.88 5.54
CA ASP A 79 -29.56 9.69 5.20
C ASP A 79 -30.74 9.36 6.10
N ALA A 80 -31.37 10.38 6.69
CA ALA A 80 -32.40 10.22 7.71
C ALA A 80 -33.68 9.52 7.21
N LEU A 81 -33.95 9.56 5.91
CA LEU A 81 -35.15 8.97 5.29
C LEU A 81 -34.88 7.63 4.59
N GLY A 82 -33.64 7.15 4.61
CA GLY A 82 -33.25 5.88 3.97
C GLY A 82 -33.16 4.70 4.96
N PRO A 83 -32.94 3.48 4.43
CA PRO A 83 -32.61 2.34 5.25
C PRO A 83 -31.32 2.62 6.03
N GLN A 84 -31.24 2.12 7.27
CA GLN A 84 -30.09 2.32 8.14
C GLN A 84 -29.45 0.99 8.49
N LEU A 85 -28.16 0.87 8.23
CA LEU A 85 -27.39 -0.34 8.46
C LEU A 85 -27.17 -0.63 9.96
N GLN A 86 -27.24 0.37 10.83
CA GLN A 86 -26.94 0.29 12.27
C GLN A 86 -25.54 -0.27 12.54
N LEU A 87 -24.59 -0.02 11.65
CA LEU A 87 -23.20 -0.38 11.86
C LEU A 87 -22.46 0.81 12.48
N SER A 88 -22.08 0.68 13.74
CA SER A 88 -21.28 1.70 14.41
C SER A 88 -19.85 1.66 13.88
N ILE A 89 -19.50 2.65 13.06
CA ILE A 89 -18.14 2.86 12.56
C ILE A 89 -17.53 4.00 13.37
N PRO A 90 -16.47 3.76 14.15
CA PRO A 90 -15.81 4.82 14.91
C PRO A 90 -15.28 5.92 13.98
N ASP A 91 -15.31 7.18 14.43
CA ASP A 91 -14.78 8.31 13.66
C ASP A 91 -13.26 8.27 13.47
N ALA A 92 -12.56 7.55 14.35
CA ALA A 92 -11.11 7.39 14.30
C ALA A 92 -10.73 5.90 14.35
N HIS A 93 -9.80 5.51 13.48
CA HIS A 93 -9.32 4.14 13.35
C HIS A 93 -7.81 4.09 13.46
N HIS A 94 -7.34 3.11 14.22
CA HIS A 94 -5.93 2.82 14.41
C HIS A 94 -5.63 1.42 13.90
N HIS A 95 -4.68 1.31 12.98
CA HIS A 95 -4.21 0.04 12.46
C HIS A 95 -2.68 0.04 12.47
N PHE A 96 -2.08 -0.91 13.12
CA PHE A 96 -0.63 -1.03 13.19
C PHE A 96 -0.20 -2.48 12.99
N GLY A 97 1.05 -2.65 12.60
CA GLY A 97 1.60 -3.97 12.41
C GLY A 97 3.11 -3.97 12.44
N ALA A 98 3.63 -5.16 12.67
CA ALA A 98 5.05 -5.44 12.61
C ALA A 98 5.30 -6.78 11.93
N GLY A 99 6.42 -6.88 11.22
CA GLY A 99 6.75 -8.11 10.52
C GLY A 99 8.18 -8.13 10.00
N PHE A 100 8.56 -9.25 9.44
CA PHE A 100 9.87 -9.46 8.86
C PHE A 100 9.76 -9.67 7.36
N THR A 101 10.70 -9.07 6.63
CA THR A 101 10.91 -9.32 5.20
C THR A 101 12.25 -9.99 5.02
N GLY A 102 12.24 -11.21 4.52
CA GLY A 102 13.44 -11.95 4.08
C GLY A 102 13.56 -11.86 2.56
N THR A 103 14.78 -11.65 2.05
CA THR A 103 15.09 -11.68 0.62
C THR A 103 16.31 -12.53 0.37
N TYR A 104 16.25 -13.43 -0.60
CA TYR A 104 17.36 -14.26 -1.03
C TYR A 104 17.62 -14.08 -2.52
N ASN A 105 18.84 -13.63 -2.86
CA ASN A 105 19.27 -13.38 -4.23
C ASN A 105 20.21 -14.51 -4.68
N THR A 106 19.90 -15.10 -5.82
CA THR A 106 20.67 -16.17 -6.44
C THR A 106 20.67 -16.03 -7.97
N GLN A 107 21.13 -17.03 -8.65
CA GLN A 107 21.04 -17.17 -10.09
C GLN A 107 20.28 -18.43 -10.44
N TRP A 108 19.40 -18.36 -11.42
CA TRP A 108 18.71 -19.48 -12.01
C TRP A 108 18.73 -19.35 -13.53
N LEU A 109 19.11 -20.43 -14.23
CA LEU A 109 19.33 -20.43 -15.68
C LEU A 109 20.28 -19.30 -16.14
N GLY A 110 21.34 -19.03 -15.36
CA GLY A 110 22.32 -17.99 -15.66
C GLY A 110 21.84 -16.53 -15.46
N LYS A 111 20.64 -16.33 -14.96
CA LYS A 111 20.05 -15.01 -14.74
C LYS A 111 19.76 -14.73 -13.25
N PRO A 112 19.77 -13.45 -12.82
CA PRO A 112 19.44 -13.13 -11.44
C PRO A 112 18.02 -13.54 -11.09
N PHE A 113 17.89 -14.23 -9.95
CA PHE A 113 16.65 -14.72 -9.39
C PHE A 113 16.56 -14.30 -7.93
N THR A 114 15.43 -13.76 -7.53
CA THR A 114 15.17 -13.27 -6.18
C THR A 114 13.97 -13.98 -5.60
N LEU A 115 14.14 -14.54 -4.40
CA LEU A 115 13.06 -15.03 -3.54
C LEU A 115 12.80 -14.00 -2.45
N MET A 116 11.52 -13.82 -2.09
CA MET A 116 11.10 -12.92 -1.03
C MET A 116 10.04 -13.60 -0.17
N ALA A 117 10.10 -13.37 1.12
CA ALA A 117 9.05 -13.75 2.06
C ALA A 117 8.80 -12.61 3.04
N ILE A 118 7.52 -12.37 3.35
CA ILE A 118 7.08 -11.40 4.34
C ILE A 118 6.12 -12.11 5.29
N VAL A 119 6.33 -11.92 6.58
CA VAL A 119 5.41 -12.39 7.63
C VAL A 119 5.16 -11.23 8.57
N SER A 120 3.90 -10.92 8.87
CA SER A 120 3.53 -9.83 9.77
C SER A 120 2.28 -10.14 10.58
N GLY A 121 2.15 -9.48 11.73
CA GLY A 121 0.93 -9.40 12.52
C GLY A 121 0.26 -8.05 12.35
N ASN A 122 -1.07 -8.06 12.27
CA ASN A 122 -1.90 -6.87 12.18
C ASN A 122 -2.66 -6.69 13.50
N PHE A 123 -2.74 -5.43 13.94
CA PHE A 123 -3.37 -5.02 15.19
C PHE A 123 -4.23 -3.77 14.94
N SER A 124 -5.27 -3.61 15.72
CA SER A 124 -6.11 -2.40 15.74
C SER A 124 -6.25 -1.88 17.17
N GLN A 125 -7.07 -0.85 17.37
CA GLN A 125 -7.49 -0.42 18.72
C GLN A 125 -8.20 -1.52 19.53
N HIS A 126 -8.62 -2.61 18.88
CA HIS A 126 -9.27 -3.77 19.52
C HIS A 126 -8.29 -4.93 19.82
N GLY A 127 -6.99 -4.74 19.63
CA GLY A 127 -5.95 -5.74 19.84
C GLY A 127 -5.52 -6.48 18.56
N TYR A 128 -5.12 -7.74 18.71
CA TYR A 128 -4.67 -8.57 17.59
C TYR A 128 -5.83 -8.95 16.65
N GLU A 129 -5.61 -8.74 15.35
CA GLU A 129 -6.61 -8.99 14.31
C GLU A 129 -6.31 -10.23 13.48
N SER A 130 -5.16 -10.26 12.81
CA SER A 130 -4.83 -11.35 11.91
C SER A 130 -3.34 -11.43 11.60
N PRO A 131 -2.80 -12.63 11.29
CA PRO A 131 -1.50 -12.76 10.64
C PRO A 131 -1.64 -12.38 9.16
N SER A 132 -0.53 -12.00 8.57
CA SER A 132 -0.40 -11.79 7.13
C SER A 132 0.94 -12.38 6.69
N ALA A 133 0.93 -13.16 5.63
CA ALA A 133 2.15 -13.69 5.06
C ALA A 133 2.11 -13.61 3.53
N MET A 134 3.27 -13.40 2.93
CA MET A 134 3.44 -13.35 1.49
C MET A 134 4.78 -14.00 1.13
N ALA A 135 4.78 -14.80 0.08
CA ALA A 135 6.00 -15.31 -0.54
C ALA A 135 6.02 -14.90 -2.01
N GLY A 136 7.19 -14.63 -2.54
CA GLY A 136 7.31 -14.22 -3.95
C GLY A 136 8.62 -14.68 -4.56
N ALA A 137 8.60 -14.75 -5.88
CA ALA A 137 9.78 -15.05 -6.69
C ALA A 137 9.82 -14.09 -7.87
N MET A 138 11.01 -13.63 -8.21
CA MET A 138 11.23 -12.69 -9.30
C MET A 138 12.44 -13.11 -10.12
N PHE A 139 12.26 -13.10 -11.43
CA PHE A 139 13.28 -13.43 -12.42
C PHE A 139 13.62 -12.19 -13.25
N THR A 140 14.87 -11.76 -13.21
CA THR A 140 15.33 -10.60 -13.99
C THR A 140 15.64 -11.02 -15.42
N ILE A 141 14.89 -10.50 -16.39
CA ILE A 141 15.03 -10.81 -17.82
C ILE A 141 16.08 -9.90 -18.45
N ILE A 142 15.92 -8.58 -18.23
CA ILE A 142 16.80 -7.54 -18.80
C ILE A 142 17.34 -6.69 -17.65
N ARG A 143 18.65 -6.47 -17.68
CA ARG A 143 19.34 -5.55 -16.78
C ARG A 143 20.42 -4.81 -17.56
N SER A 144 20.11 -3.62 -18.03
CA SER A 144 21.04 -2.73 -18.72
C SER A 144 21.18 -1.40 -17.96
N ARG A 145 21.93 -0.45 -18.53
CA ARG A 145 22.04 0.89 -17.95
C ARG A 145 20.76 1.70 -18.04
N THR A 146 19.92 1.42 -19.02
CA THR A 146 18.68 2.17 -19.29
C THR A 146 17.43 1.36 -19.02
N THR A 147 17.50 0.02 -19.05
CA THR A 147 16.32 -0.83 -18.97
C THR A 147 16.49 -1.90 -17.90
N TYR A 148 15.48 -2.02 -17.06
CA TYR A 148 15.31 -3.15 -16.14
C TYR A 148 13.95 -3.79 -16.40
N LEU A 149 13.93 -5.09 -16.65
CA LEU A 149 12.73 -5.89 -16.84
C LEU A 149 12.82 -7.14 -15.97
N ALA A 150 11.83 -7.35 -15.12
CA ALA A 150 11.69 -8.56 -14.34
C ALA A 150 10.25 -9.05 -14.36
N LEU A 151 10.08 -10.37 -14.33
CA LEU A 151 8.81 -11.06 -14.17
C LEU A 151 8.83 -11.83 -12.87
N GLY A 152 7.68 -11.94 -12.23
CA GLY A 152 7.57 -12.67 -11.00
C GLY A 152 6.16 -13.08 -10.66
N GLY A 153 6.03 -13.69 -9.49
CA GLY A 153 4.75 -14.01 -8.88
C GLY A 153 4.85 -13.86 -7.38
N ILE A 154 3.75 -13.44 -6.77
CA ILE A 154 3.57 -13.43 -5.32
C ILE A 154 2.43 -14.34 -4.94
N CYS A 155 2.61 -15.08 -3.88
CA CYS A 155 1.60 -15.87 -3.21
C CYS A 155 1.24 -15.19 -1.89
N LEU A 156 -0.02 -14.78 -1.74
CA LEU A 156 -0.55 -14.24 -0.50
C LEU A 156 -1.04 -15.41 0.36
N LEU A 157 -0.34 -15.63 1.47
CA LEU A 157 -0.67 -16.67 2.43
C LEU A 157 -1.58 -16.05 3.49
N GLY A 158 -2.87 -16.12 3.26
CA GLY A 158 -3.88 -15.59 4.17
C GLY A 158 -5.26 -16.02 3.70
N THR A 159 -6.12 -16.28 4.66
CA THR A 159 -7.48 -16.79 4.41
C THR A 159 -8.41 -15.76 3.77
N SER A 160 -8.01 -14.49 3.76
CA SER A 160 -8.82 -13.38 3.24
C SER A 160 -8.66 -13.11 1.74
N VAL A 161 -7.87 -13.93 1.01
CA VAL A 161 -7.57 -13.69 -0.40
C VAL A 161 -8.22 -14.75 -1.28
N ARG A 162 -9.04 -14.32 -2.25
CA ARG A 162 -9.72 -15.23 -3.18
C ARG A 162 -8.76 -15.93 -4.15
N TRP A 163 -7.75 -15.18 -4.61
CA TRP A 163 -6.71 -15.67 -5.52
C TRP A 163 -5.38 -15.54 -4.81
N PRO A 164 -4.75 -16.64 -4.40
CA PRO A 164 -3.50 -16.56 -3.64
C PRO A 164 -2.28 -16.21 -4.49
N LEU A 165 -2.34 -16.41 -5.81
CA LEU A 165 -1.21 -16.19 -6.71
C LEU A 165 -1.45 -15.02 -7.65
N TYR A 166 -0.55 -14.05 -7.63
CA TYR A 166 -0.56 -12.86 -8.49
C TYR A 166 0.73 -12.79 -9.29
N PRO A 167 0.67 -12.88 -10.62
CA PRO A 167 1.82 -12.57 -11.46
C PRO A 167 2.09 -11.07 -11.41
N PHE A 168 3.35 -10.66 -11.58
CA PHE A 168 3.71 -9.27 -11.70
C PHE A 168 4.83 -9.02 -12.69
N LEU A 169 4.86 -7.81 -13.22
CA LEU A 169 5.87 -7.28 -14.12
C LEU A 169 6.50 -6.05 -13.46
N ILE A 170 7.82 -5.97 -13.48
CA ILE A 170 8.56 -4.76 -13.18
C ILE A 170 9.26 -4.32 -14.44
N TYR A 171 8.95 -3.12 -14.91
CA TYR A 171 9.59 -2.52 -16.06
C TYR A 171 10.00 -1.09 -15.75
N ASN A 172 11.30 -0.82 -15.82
CA ASN A 172 11.84 0.52 -15.70
C ASN A 172 12.66 0.80 -16.94
N HIS A 173 12.40 1.95 -17.58
CA HIS A 173 13.16 2.37 -18.73
C HIS A 173 13.47 3.87 -18.66
N ARG A 174 14.72 4.22 -18.93
CA ARG A 174 15.20 5.58 -19.04
C ARG A 174 15.39 5.89 -20.53
N PHE A 175 14.54 6.78 -21.05
CA PHE A 175 14.59 7.20 -22.45
C PHE A 175 15.81 8.11 -22.70
N ASP A 176 16.00 9.07 -21.80
CA ASP A 176 17.11 10.02 -21.80
C ASP A 176 17.46 10.46 -20.36
N ASP A 177 18.20 11.55 -20.19
CA ASP A 177 18.59 12.04 -18.86
C ASP A 177 17.44 12.70 -18.08
N ARG A 178 16.33 13.00 -18.74
CA ARG A 178 15.16 13.65 -18.13
C ARG A 178 13.95 12.73 -18.03
N TRP A 179 13.71 11.88 -19.01
CA TRP A 179 12.51 11.06 -19.08
C TRP A 179 12.77 9.61 -18.72
N SER A 180 11.91 9.07 -17.87
CA SER A 180 11.90 7.63 -17.54
C SER A 180 10.51 7.15 -17.22
N VAL A 181 10.26 5.86 -17.42
CA VAL A 181 9.03 5.18 -17.06
C VAL A 181 9.32 4.10 -16.03
N SER A 182 8.43 3.95 -15.07
CA SER A 182 8.45 2.87 -14.07
C SER A 182 7.08 2.22 -14.02
N ILE A 183 7.03 0.93 -14.25
CA ILE A 183 5.84 0.09 -14.15
C ILE A 183 6.13 -0.98 -13.12
N LEU A 184 5.46 -0.92 -11.98
CA LEU A 184 5.65 -1.78 -10.81
C LEU A 184 4.32 -2.42 -10.39
N GLU A 185 3.57 -3.00 -11.33
CA GLU A 185 2.28 -3.66 -11.06
C GLU A 185 1.24 -2.78 -10.30
N VAL A 186 1.64 -2.20 -9.17
CA VAL A 186 0.77 -1.42 -8.27
C VAL A 186 0.98 0.10 -8.37
N ASN A 187 2.12 0.55 -8.90
CA ASN A 187 2.43 1.96 -9.06
C ASN A 187 3.13 2.15 -10.40
N ASN A 188 2.55 3.01 -11.23
CA ASN A 188 3.06 3.25 -12.58
C ASN A 188 3.27 4.73 -12.78
N TYR A 189 4.47 5.11 -13.23
CA TYR A 189 4.85 6.51 -13.37
C TYR A 189 5.60 6.79 -14.65
N LEU A 190 5.28 7.89 -15.28
CA LEU A 190 6.12 8.57 -16.24
C LEU A 190 6.80 9.74 -15.51
N TYR A 191 8.11 9.68 -15.39
CA TYR A 191 8.90 10.66 -14.67
C TYR A 191 9.56 11.67 -15.61
N TYR A 192 9.63 12.91 -15.13
CA TYR A 192 10.42 13.98 -15.71
C TYR A 192 11.35 14.56 -14.66
N GLN A 193 12.67 14.48 -14.88
CA GLN A 193 13.69 15.06 -14.03
C GLN A 193 13.85 16.55 -14.35
N ALA A 194 13.20 17.41 -13.57
CA ALA A 194 13.23 18.85 -13.80
C ALA A 194 14.57 19.46 -13.36
N THR A 195 15.10 19.03 -12.22
CA THR A 195 16.43 19.38 -11.70
C THR A 195 17.07 18.16 -11.03
N PRO A 196 18.36 18.17 -10.68
CA PRO A 196 18.97 17.05 -9.94
C PRO A 196 18.26 16.71 -8.62
N ALA A 197 17.57 17.68 -8.01
CA ALA A 197 16.85 17.51 -6.75
C ALA A 197 15.34 17.31 -6.93
N LEU A 198 14.75 17.72 -8.05
CA LEU A 198 13.29 17.70 -8.27
C LEU A 198 12.94 16.80 -9.46
N ARG A 199 12.10 15.82 -9.20
CA ARG A 199 11.50 14.92 -10.19
C ARG A 199 9.99 15.04 -10.14
N CYS A 200 9.37 15.32 -11.26
CA CYS A 200 7.92 15.31 -11.42
C CYS A 200 7.47 13.96 -12.01
N ALA A 201 6.25 13.56 -11.77
CA ALA A 201 5.68 12.36 -12.35
C ALA A 201 4.20 12.54 -12.66
N LEU A 202 3.75 11.93 -13.75
CA LEU A 202 2.37 11.59 -14.01
C LEU A 202 2.23 10.11 -13.78
N GLY A 203 1.22 9.69 -13.00
CA GLY A 203 1.13 8.27 -12.71
C GLY A 203 -0.06 7.84 -11.90
N MET A 204 0.01 6.58 -11.48
CA MET A 204 -1.02 5.93 -10.70
C MET A 204 -0.43 5.14 -9.53
N GLU A 205 -1.14 5.15 -8.40
CA GLU A 205 -0.80 4.43 -7.18
C GLU A 205 -1.97 3.58 -6.72
N LEU A 206 -1.73 2.29 -6.49
CA LEU A 206 -2.71 1.43 -5.82
C LEU A 206 -2.68 1.68 -4.31
N VAL A 207 -3.84 1.95 -3.73
CA VAL A 207 -4.03 2.21 -2.29
C VAL A 207 -4.94 1.16 -1.71
N THR A 208 -4.49 0.52 -0.65
CA THR A 208 -5.30 -0.40 0.14
C THR A 208 -5.44 0.13 1.56
N ASP A 209 -6.62 0.01 2.12
CA ASP A 209 -6.88 0.35 3.51
C ASP A 209 -7.72 -0.72 4.20
N LYS A 210 -7.60 -0.81 5.52
CA LYS A 210 -8.36 -1.73 6.35
C LYS A 210 -8.82 -1.05 7.62
N ILE A 211 -10.10 -1.22 7.93
CA ILE A 211 -10.74 -0.73 9.15
C ILE A 211 -11.31 -1.93 9.87
N TYR A 212 -10.88 -2.17 11.10
CA TYR A 212 -11.36 -3.29 11.91
C TYR A 212 -12.48 -2.85 12.84
N LEU A 213 -13.56 -3.63 12.86
CA LEU A 213 -14.77 -3.33 13.64
C LEU A 213 -15.17 -4.50 14.54
N ARG A 214 -15.93 -4.15 15.57
CA ARG A 214 -16.59 -5.09 16.49
C ARG A 214 -18.08 -4.77 16.48
N PRO A 215 -18.83 -5.24 15.46
CA PRO A 215 -20.26 -4.97 15.41
C PRO A 215 -21.00 -5.63 16.58
N ASP A 216 -21.96 -4.93 17.13
CA ASP A 216 -22.91 -5.46 18.09
C ASP A 216 -24.18 -5.91 17.35
N ARG A 217 -24.03 -6.97 16.53
CA ARG A 217 -25.09 -7.51 15.67
C ARG A 217 -24.96 -9.02 15.58
N ASP A 218 -26.08 -9.73 15.77
CA ASP A 218 -26.11 -11.21 15.76
C ASP A 218 -25.92 -11.81 14.35
N ASP A 219 -26.24 -11.05 13.30
CA ASP A 219 -26.10 -11.47 11.89
C ASP A 219 -24.68 -11.26 11.32
N LEU A 220 -23.78 -10.64 12.08
CA LEU A 220 -22.38 -10.42 11.70
C LEU A 220 -21.42 -11.12 12.67
N PRO A 221 -20.25 -11.54 12.18
CA PRO A 221 -19.19 -12.04 13.06
C PRO A 221 -18.72 -10.97 14.06
N ARG A 222 -18.26 -11.41 15.22
CA ARG A 222 -17.69 -10.50 16.24
C ARG A 222 -16.49 -9.69 15.79
N LYS A 223 -15.80 -10.15 14.72
CA LYS A 223 -14.63 -9.48 14.13
C LYS A 223 -14.86 -9.31 12.65
N VAL A 224 -15.05 -8.09 12.21
CA VAL A 224 -15.16 -7.78 10.79
C VAL A 224 -14.15 -6.71 10.39
N GLU A 225 -13.81 -6.67 9.10
CA GLU A 225 -12.97 -5.63 8.52
C GLU A 225 -13.65 -5.01 7.30
N ILE A 226 -13.57 -3.70 7.16
CA ILE A 226 -13.81 -3.02 5.90
C ILE A 226 -12.47 -3.03 5.15
N SER A 227 -12.44 -3.69 4.00
CA SER A 227 -11.25 -3.78 3.14
C SER A 227 -11.49 -2.98 1.88
N GLU A 228 -10.66 -1.97 1.67
CA GLU A 228 -10.77 -1.04 0.54
C GLU A 228 -9.60 -1.20 -0.42
N LEU A 229 -9.91 -1.11 -1.70
CA LEU A 229 -8.94 -1.00 -2.77
C LEU A 229 -9.34 0.18 -3.66
N SER A 230 -8.42 1.08 -3.86
CA SER A 230 -8.59 2.23 -4.74
C SER A 230 -7.32 2.52 -5.52
N GLU A 231 -7.46 3.23 -6.61
CA GLU A 231 -6.35 3.70 -7.42
C GLU A 231 -6.34 5.22 -7.47
N ARG A 232 -5.17 5.81 -7.33
CA ARG A 232 -4.94 7.25 -7.41
C ARG A 232 -4.26 7.59 -8.70
N PHE A 233 -4.88 8.42 -9.50
CA PHE A 233 -4.32 8.99 -10.73
C PHE A 233 -3.98 10.44 -10.49
N GLY A 234 -2.76 10.85 -10.82
CA GLY A 234 -2.40 12.25 -10.56
C GLY A 234 -0.99 12.64 -10.93
N LEU A 235 -0.68 13.86 -10.53
CA LEU A 235 0.64 14.45 -10.60
C LEU A 235 1.35 14.27 -9.27
N PHE A 236 2.62 13.92 -9.35
CA PHE A 236 3.49 13.72 -8.20
C PHE A 236 4.77 14.52 -8.37
N ALA A 237 5.36 14.94 -7.27
CA ALA A 237 6.65 15.62 -7.26
C ALA A 237 7.52 15.05 -6.13
N ASP A 238 8.70 14.57 -6.48
CA ASP A 238 9.71 14.09 -5.54
C ASP A 238 10.81 15.12 -5.42
N LEU A 239 10.97 15.69 -4.23
CA LEU A 239 12.04 16.63 -3.91
C LEU A 239 13.05 15.97 -2.97
N GLN A 240 14.29 15.83 -3.43
CA GLN A 240 15.41 15.40 -2.61
C GLN A 240 15.97 16.62 -1.85
N ALA A 241 15.45 16.86 -0.63
CA ALA A 241 15.84 18.03 0.18
C ALA A 241 17.25 17.89 0.79
N ALA A 242 17.66 16.63 1.10
CA ALA A 242 19.00 16.31 1.57
C ALA A 242 19.35 14.87 1.20
N LYS A 243 20.61 14.44 1.36
CA LYS A 243 21.02 13.03 1.04
C LYS A 243 20.18 11.97 1.74
N SER A 244 19.66 12.27 2.93
CA SER A 244 18.85 11.38 3.74
C SER A 244 17.37 11.75 3.79
N LEU A 245 16.95 12.86 3.16
CA LEU A 245 15.59 13.39 3.30
C LEU A 245 14.97 13.65 1.94
N SER A 246 13.82 13.06 1.69
CA SER A 246 12.99 13.33 0.51
C SER A 246 11.56 13.66 0.88
N LEU A 247 10.96 14.54 0.09
CA LEU A 247 9.56 14.94 0.17
C LEU A 247 8.87 14.47 -1.11
N ASN A 248 7.70 13.89 -0.98
CA ASN A 248 6.83 13.57 -2.11
C ASN A 248 5.48 14.26 -1.92
N PHE A 249 5.05 14.96 -2.94
CA PHE A 249 3.74 15.60 -3.05
C PHE A 249 2.94 14.86 -4.11
N GLY A 250 1.65 14.71 -3.89
CA GLY A 250 0.75 14.11 -4.86
C GLY A 250 -0.60 14.81 -4.85
N LEU A 251 -1.17 15.03 -6.03
CA LEU A 251 -2.51 15.55 -6.19
C LEU A 251 -3.17 14.90 -7.41
N GLY A 252 -4.49 14.71 -7.36
CA GLY A 252 -5.23 14.06 -8.43
C GLY A 252 -6.57 13.52 -7.96
N ILE A 253 -6.98 12.41 -8.52
CA ILE A 253 -8.25 11.73 -8.20
C ILE A 253 -7.99 10.32 -7.66
N THR A 254 -8.83 9.90 -6.73
CA THR A 254 -8.93 8.53 -6.23
C THR A 254 -10.17 7.87 -6.84
N VAL A 255 -9.97 6.75 -7.50
CA VAL A 255 -11.02 5.90 -8.07
C VAL A 255 -11.15 4.65 -7.19
N PRO A 256 -12.25 4.49 -6.45
CA PRO A 256 -12.47 3.29 -5.66
C PRO A 256 -12.83 2.11 -6.57
N PHE A 257 -12.17 0.95 -6.39
CA PHE A 257 -12.50 -0.28 -7.09
C PHE A 257 -13.49 -1.13 -6.30
N TYR A 258 -13.21 -1.28 -5.01
CA TYR A 258 -14.13 -1.93 -4.07
C TYR A 258 -13.87 -1.52 -2.64
N SER A 259 -14.94 -1.56 -1.86
CA SER A 259 -14.91 -1.55 -0.41
C SER A 259 -15.87 -2.63 0.08
N ARG A 260 -15.40 -3.54 0.93
CA ARG A 260 -16.16 -4.72 1.37
C ARG A 260 -16.07 -4.91 2.86
N LEU A 261 -17.24 -5.14 3.49
CA LEU A 261 -17.31 -5.64 4.84
C LEU A 261 -17.13 -7.16 4.82
N ARG A 262 -16.10 -7.65 5.49
CA ARG A 262 -15.74 -9.06 5.54
C ARG A 262 -15.48 -9.51 6.96
N GLU A 263 -15.58 -10.80 7.21
CA GLU A 263 -15.04 -11.39 8.43
C GLU A 263 -13.52 -11.23 8.46
N SER A 264 -12.97 -10.76 9.57
CA SER A 264 -11.54 -10.53 9.71
C SER A 264 -10.77 -11.84 9.58
N GLY A 265 -9.83 -11.88 8.64
CA GLY A 265 -9.04 -13.09 8.35
C GLY A 265 -9.72 -14.10 7.39
N TYR A 266 -10.94 -13.85 6.92
CA TYR A 266 -11.65 -14.73 6.00
C TYR A 266 -12.06 -14.01 4.71
N ASN A 267 -12.37 -14.77 3.65
CA ASN A 267 -12.79 -14.21 2.36
C ASN A 267 -14.31 -14.04 2.21
N LYS A 268 -15.08 -14.29 3.26
CA LYS A 268 -16.54 -14.14 3.23
C LYS A 268 -16.89 -12.66 3.25
N THR A 269 -17.53 -12.17 2.19
CA THR A 269 -18.08 -10.81 2.09
C THR A 269 -19.52 -10.83 2.60
N TYR A 270 -19.89 -9.83 3.39
CA TYR A 270 -21.24 -9.63 3.89
C TYR A 270 -21.94 -8.49 3.17
N MET A 271 -21.19 -7.43 2.87
CA MET A 271 -21.72 -6.21 2.26
C MET A 271 -20.66 -5.54 1.41
N ARG A 272 -21.11 -4.71 0.47
CA ARG A 272 -20.25 -3.89 -0.39
C ARG A 272 -20.59 -2.42 -0.16
N MET A 273 -19.56 -1.60 -0.06
CA MET A 273 -19.71 -0.15 -0.06
C MET A 273 -19.23 0.39 -1.40
N TYR A 274 -20.05 1.25 -1.98
CA TYR A 274 -19.71 2.02 -3.17
C TYR A 274 -19.43 3.45 -2.76
N ASP A 275 -18.33 3.98 -3.21
CA ASP A 275 -17.89 5.35 -2.99
C ASP A 275 -17.64 6.01 -4.36
N HIS A 276 -17.69 7.32 -4.43
CA HIS A 276 -17.48 8.05 -5.67
C HIS A 276 -16.01 8.41 -5.89
N VAL A 277 -15.68 8.72 -7.15
CA VAL A 277 -14.40 9.33 -7.51
C VAL A 277 -14.25 10.64 -6.75
N LYS A 278 -13.09 10.83 -6.10
CA LYS A 278 -12.82 12.00 -5.26
C LYS A 278 -11.39 12.52 -5.45
N PRO A 279 -11.16 13.81 -5.34
CA PRO A 279 -9.81 14.35 -5.36
C PRO A 279 -9.03 13.88 -4.14
N PHE A 280 -7.70 13.85 -4.26
CA PHE A 280 -6.79 13.62 -3.14
C PHE A 280 -5.67 14.65 -3.14
N LEU A 281 -5.16 14.89 -1.94
CA LEU A 281 -3.91 15.58 -1.71
C LEU A 281 -3.06 14.71 -0.79
N LYS A 282 -1.78 14.50 -1.17
CA LYS A 282 -0.84 13.66 -0.43
C LYS A 282 0.44 14.43 -0.16
N LEU A 283 0.94 14.32 1.07
CA LEU A 283 2.28 14.73 1.46
C LEU A 283 2.98 13.53 2.09
N GLN A 284 4.20 13.25 1.64
CA GLN A 284 5.02 12.19 2.21
C GLN A 284 6.43 12.72 2.49
N LEU A 285 6.91 12.43 3.68
CA LEU A 285 8.29 12.64 4.12
C LEU A 285 8.97 11.28 4.25
N LYS A 286 10.13 11.11 3.61
CA LYS A 286 10.97 9.93 3.80
C LYS A 286 12.33 10.33 4.31
N TYR A 287 12.73 9.75 5.44
CA TYR A 287 14.07 9.84 6.00
C TYR A 287 14.77 8.49 5.89
N SER A 288 16.01 8.46 5.39
CA SER A 288 16.78 7.25 5.20
C SER A 288 18.21 7.36 5.72
N ILE A 289 18.66 6.38 6.49
CA ILE A 289 20.06 6.24 6.89
C ILE A 289 20.72 5.22 5.96
N LEU A 290 21.70 5.69 5.20
CA LEU A 290 22.46 4.85 4.30
C LEU A 290 23.75 4.34 4.99
N SER A 291 24.15 3.10 4.72
CA SER A 291 25.48 2.62 5.08
C SER A 291 26.55 3.37 4.31
N ALA A 292 27.69 3.65 4.94
CA ALA A 292 28.87 4.12 4.23
C ALA A 292 29.18 3.16 3.07
N ARG A 293 29.61 3.69 1.91
CA ARG A 293 30.15 2.84 0.83
C ARG A 293 31.31 2.07 1.41
N PRO A 294 31.37 0.72 1.25
CA PRO A 294 32.60 0.02 1.54
C PRO A 294 33.68 0.69 0.69
N SER A 295 34.75 1.19 1.34
CA SER A 295 35.92 1.65 0.62
C SER A 295 36.38 0.49 -0.26
N SER A 296 36.37 0.69 -1.56
CA SER A 296 36.99 -0.25 -2.49
C SER A 296 38.48 -0.29 -2.14
N ARG A 297 38.89 -1.30 -1.38
CA ARG A 297 40.26 -1.76 -1.32
C ARG A 297 40.48 -2.77 -2.43
#